data_5f8945599025d7a9cf38ebb102746aa0
#
_entry.id   5f8945599025d7a9cf38ebb102746aa0
#
_cell.length_a   1.000
_cell.length_b   1.000
_cell.length_c   1.000
_cell.angle_alpha   90.00
_cell.angle_beta   90.00
_cell.angle_gamma   90.00
#
_symmetry.space_group_name_H-M   'P 1'
#
loop_
_entity.id
_entity.type
_entity.pdbx_description
1 polymer ?
#
loop_
_entity_poly.entity_id
_entity_poly.type
_entity_poly.pdbx_seq_one_letter_code
_entity_poly.pdbx_strand_id
1 'polypeptide(L)'
;MRKVLSIKQQAELFDNVLQQRLDDLLPTLMKRQGISMWIVMNREYNEDPVYLSLVPAMARYARRLSCLIFYLNGQGKTERYSLGNDRDFKGMYTVIPWAPPQDRMQLLRETIERLNPDNIALDYCQDNQFADGLSKSLYDMFKAGMSPEIMAKV
;
A
#
# COMPACT_ATOMS: atom_id res chain seq x y z
N MET A 1 -28.63 -18.62 21.33
CA MET A 1 -28.02 -17.27 21.22
C MET A 1 -26.70 -17.39 20.46
N ARG A 2 -26.48 -16.62 19.38
CA ARG A 2 -25.18 -16.57 18.73
C ARG A 2 -24.19 -15.87 19.68
N LYS A 3 -23.08 -16.50 20.03
CA LYS A 3 -22.04 -15.95 20.90
C LYS A 3 -21.30 -14.83 20.14
N VAL A 4 -21.32 -13.61 20.64
CA VAL A 4 -20.54 -12.51 20.09
C VAL A 4 -19.06 -12.76 20.38
N LEU A 5 -18.21 -12.63 19.35
CA LEU A 5 -16.76 -12.78 19.51
C LEU A 5 -16.18 -11.64 20.36
N SER A 6 -15.21 -11.93 21.19
CA SER A 6 -14.42 -10.92 21.87
C SER A 6 -13.63 -10.05 20.86
N ILE A 7 -13.24 -8.84 21.25
CA ILE A 7 -12.45 -7.92 20.39
C ILE A 7 -11.19 -8.61 19.88
N LYS A 8 -10.51 -9.39 20.73
CA LYS A 8 -9.33 -10.17 20.32
C LYS A 8 -9.65 -11.18 19.22
N GLN A 9 -10.74 -11.96 19.38
CA GLN A 9 -11.16 -12.93 18.39
C GLN A 9 -11.60 -12.27 17.07
N GLN A 10 -12.24 -11.09 17.15
CA GLN A 10 -12.59 -10.32 15.96
C GLN A 10 -11.33 -9.84 15.22
N ALA A 11 -10.32 -9.35 15.95
CA ALA A 11 -9.04 -8.94 15.38
C ALA A 11 -8.31 -10.10 14.71
N GLU A 12 -8.26 -11.27 15.36
CA GLU A 12 -7.65 -12.48 14.80
C GLU A 12 -8.37 -12.94 13.52
N LEU A 13 -9.71 -12.92 13.52
CA LEU A 13 -10.49 -13.25 12.32
C LEU A 13 -10.21 -12.27 11.18
N PHE A 14 -10.19 -10.96 11.49
CA PHE A 14 -9.88 -9.94 10.50
C PHE A 14 -8.49 -10.13 9.89
N ASP A 15 -7.47 -10.39 10.73
CA ASP A 15 -6.09 -10.58 10.28
C ASP A 15 -5.94 -11.83 9.41
N ASN A 16 -6.67 -12.92 9.71
CA ASN A 16 -6.69 -14.11 8.87
C ASN A 16 -7.32 -13.83 7.49
N VAL A 17 -8.43 -13.08 7.45
CA VAL A 17 -9.05 -12.66 6.19
C VAL A 17 -8.12 -11.72 5.41
N LEU A 18 -7.44 -10.81 6.10
CA LEU A 18 -6.45 -9.93 5.49
C LEU A 18 -5.31 -10.73 4.85
N GLN A 19 -4.77 -11.73 5.55
CA GLN A 19 -3.71 -12.59 5.01
C GLN A 19 -4.14 -13.26 3.70
N GLN A 20 -5.33 -13.88 3.66
CA GLN A 20 -5.88 -14.49 2.45
C GLN A 20 -6.09 -13.46 1.32
N ARG A 21 -6.57 -12.26 1.68
CA ARG A 21 -6.72 -11.16 0.71
C ARG A 21 -5.39 -10.78 0.07
N LEU A 22 -4.34 -10.66 0.88
CA LEU A 22 -3.02 -10.27 0.41
C LEU A 22 -2.31 -11.39 -0.37
N ASP A 23 -2.53 -12.65 -0.01
CA ASP A 23 -1.84 -13.79 -0.62
C ASP A 23 -2.52 -14.28 -1.91
N ASP A 24 -3.86 -14.26 -1.95
CA ASP A 24 -4.63 -14.89 -3.02
C ASP A 24 -5.38 -13.86 -3.89
N LEU A 25 -6.15 -12.97 -3.26
CA LEU A 25 -7.02 -12.05 -3.97
C LEU A 25 -6.23 -10.96 -4.68
N LEU A 26 -5.30 -10.32 -3.98
CA LEU A 26 -4.54 -9.19 -4.50
C LEU A 26 -3.74 -9.53 -5.75
N PRO A 27 -2.90 -10.58 -5.79
CA PRO A 27 -2.19 -10.95 -7.01
C PRO A 27 -3.12 -11.33 -8.15
N THR A 28 -4.27 -11.94 -7.85
CA THR A 28 -5.29 -12.26 -8.85
C THR A 28 -5.89 -10.99 -9.48
N LEU A 29 -6.22 -9.99 -8.65
CA LEU A 29 -6.76 -8.72 -9.13
C LEU A 29 -5.73 -7.93 -9.93
N MET A 30 -4.49 -7.83 -9.44
CA MET A 30 -3.42 -7.13 -10.15
C MET A 30 -3.17 -7.75 -11.54
N LYS A 31 -3.10 -9.08 -11.63
CA LYS A 31 -3.00 -9.79 -12.92
C LYS A 31 -4.17 -9.49 -13.85
N ARG A 32 -5.39 -9.58 -13.33
CA ARG A 32 -6.62 -9.35 -14.12
C ARG A 32 -6.68 -7.93 -14.68
N GLN A 33 -6.19 -6.95 -13.93
CA GLN A 33 -6.18 -5.54 -14.32
C GLN A 33 -4.88 -5.12 -15.04
N GLY A 34 -3.93 -6.03 -15.23
CA GLY A 34 -2.64 -5.71 -15.85
C GLY A 34 -1.78 -4.73 -15.03
N ILE A 35 -1.96 -4.68 -13.71
CA ILE A 35 -1.22 -3.79 -12.81
C ILE A 35 0.03 -4.51 -12.32
N SER A 36 1.21 -3.96 -12.61
CA SER A 36 2.48 -4.51 -12.11
C SER A 36 2.91 -3.92 -10.77
N MET A 37 2.53 -2.67 -10.47
CA MET A 37 2.74 -2.06 -9.17
C MET A 37 1.52 -1.23 -8.75
N TRP A 38 1.15 -1.34 -7.47
CA TRP A 38 0.12 -0.49 -6.86
C TRP A 38 0.71 0.18 -5.62
N ILE A 39 0.54 1.50 -5.50
CA ILE A 39 1.06 2.29 -4.40
C ILE A 39 -0.09 3.01 -3.70
N VAL A 40 -0.26 2.72 -2.40
CA VAL A 40 -1.25 3.36 -1.53
C VAL A 40 -0.52 4.33 -0.60
N MET A 41 -0.69 5.62 -0.83
CA MET A 41 -0.03 6.68 -0.07
C MET A 41 -0.97 7.26 1.00
N ASN A 42 -0.45 7.42 2.21
CA ASN A 42 -1.24 7.85 3.36
C ASN A 42 -0.56 8.95 4.17
N ARG A 43 -1.37 9.75 4.84
CA ARG A 43 -0.95 10.65 5.92
C ARG A 43 -1.72 10.34 7.19
N GLU A 44 -1.09 10.66 8.31
CA GLU A 44 -1.74 10.67 9.62
C GLU A 44 -2.97 11.58 9.60
N TYR A 45 -4.11 11.09 10.07
CA TYR A 45 -5.45 11.73 10.04
C TYR A 45 -6.06 11.92 8.64
N ASN A 46 -5.45 11.39 7.61
CA ASN A 46 -5.99 11.38 6.25
C ASN A 46 -5.55 10.09 5.54
N GLU A 47 -6.00 8.98 6.11
CA GLU A 47 -5.76 7.66 5.55
C GLU A 47 -6.67 7.44 4.34
N ASP A 48 -6.10 6.83 3.32
CA ASP A 48 -6.86 6.32 2.19
C ASP A 48 -7.90 5.29 2.67
N PRO A 49 -9.16 5.33 2.22
CA PRO A 49 -10.18 4.36 2.62
C PRO A 49 -9.75 2.91 2.41
N VAL A 50 -9.01 2.60 1.35
CA VAL A 50 -8.53 1.25 1.06
C VAL A 50 -7.46 0.79 2.05
N TYR A 51 -6.66 1.70 2.60
CA TYR A 51 -5.60 1.40 3.57
C TYR A 51 -6.11 0.54 4.72
N LEU A 52 -7.30 0.86 5.26
CA LEU A 52 -7.91 0.14 6.37
C LEU A 52 -8.23 -1.33 6.03
N SER A 53 -8.31 -1.66 4.76
CA SER A 53 -8.53 -3.03 4.26
C SER A 53 -7.23 -3.79 3.99
N LEU A 54 -6.08 -3.12 4.09
CA LEU A 54 -4.75 -3.64 3.73
C LEU A 54 -3.82 -3.79 4.94
N VAL A 55 -4.26 -3.36 6.14
CA VAL A 55 -3.45 -3.43 7.36
C VAL A 55 -4.18 -4.22 8.45
N PRO A 56 -3.46 -4.82 9.43
CA PRO A 56 -4.06 -5.57 10.52
C PRO A 56 -5.05 -4.75 11.35
N ALA A 57 -6.00 -5.44 11.97
CA ALA A 57 -7.09 -4.84 12.76
C ALA A 57 -6.63 -3.82 13.80
N MET A 58 -5.46 -4.04 14.42
CA MET A 58 -4.90 -3.18 15.47
C MET A 58 -3.90 -2.13 14.93
N ALA A 59 -3.74 -2.00 13.60
CA ALA A 59 -2.79 -1.09 12.97
C ALA A 59 -3.48 -0.10 11.99
N ARG A 60 -4.72 0.28 12.28
CA ARG A 60 -5.62 1.02 11.38
C ARG A 60 -5.36 2.53 11.35
N TYR A 61 -4.11 2.95 11.49
CA TYR A 61 -3.73 4.36 11.38
C TYR A 61 -2.38 4.48 10.68
N ALA A 62 -2.25 5.46 9.81
CA ALA A 62 -0.98 5.84 9.22
C ALA A 62 -0.18 6.72 10.18
N ARG A 63 1.13 6.85 9.98
CA ARG A 63 1.98 7.81 10.70
C ARG A 63 2.65 8.72 9.67
N ARG A 64 2.45 10.04 9.83
CA ARG A 64 3.01 11.07 8.94
C ARG A 64 2.77 10.67 7.47
N LEU A 65 3.82 10.61 6.65
CA LEU A 65 3.76 10.05 5.30
C LEU A 65 4.19 8.58 5.35
N SER A 66 3.31 7.69 4.92
CA SER A 66 3.58 6.26 4.77
C SER A 66 3.01 5.73 3.46
N CYS A 67 3.66 4.74 2.86
CA CYS A 67 3.21 4.10 1.64
C CYS A 67 3.16 2.59 1.83
N LEU A 68 2.11 1.94 1.33
CA LEU A 68 2.09 0.52 1.06
C LEU A 68 2.38 0.33 -0.42
N ILE A 69 3.30 -0.57 -0.76
CA ILE A 69 3.70 -0.83 -2.13
C ILE A 69 3.47 -2.32 -2.40
N PHE A 70 2.73 -2.61 -3.45
CA PHE A 70 2.46 -3.95 -3.93
C PHE A 70 3.09 -4.10 -5.31
N TYR A 71 3.99 -5.06 -5.44
CA TYR A 71 4.69 -5.33 -6.70
C TYR A 71 4.41 -6.77 -7.15
N LEU A 72 3.81 -6.91 -8.32
CA LEU A 72 3.55 -8.20 -8.93
C LEU A 72 4.80 -8.68 -9.65
N ASN A 73 5.53 -9.62 -9.04
CA ASN A 73 6.78 -10.12 -9.60
C ASN A 73 6.59 -11.08 -10.78
N GLY A 74 7.69 -11.42 -11.46
CA GLY A 74 7.67 -12.32 -12.61
C GLY A 74 7.17 -13.75 -12.33
N GLN A 75 7.07 -14.15 -11.06
CA GLN A 75 6.47 -15.43 -10.64
C GLN A 75 4.96 -15.32 -10.41
N GLY A 76 4.39 -14.14 -10.59
CA GLY A 76 2.98 -13.85 -10.37
C GLY A 76 2.57 -13.81 -8.91
N LYS A 77 3.50 -13.56 -8.00
CA LYS A 77 3.27 -13.30 -6.58
C LYS A 77 3.40 -11.81 -6.30
N THR A 78 2.66 -11.33 -5.32
CA THR A 78 2.76 -9.94 -4.88
C THR A 78 3.78 -9.81 -3.76
N GLU A 79 4.86 -9.08 -4.03
CA GLU A 79 5.76 -8.58 -3.00
C GLU A 79 5.13 -7.35 -2.35
N ARG A 80 5.24 -7.23 -1.03
CA ARG A 80 4.55 -6.21 -0.23
C ARG A 80 5.55 -5.44 0.60
N TYR A 81 5.55 -4.12 0.46
CA TYR A 81 6.48 -3.26 1.17
C TYR A 81 5.73 -2.19 1.96
N SER A 82 6.27 -1.85 3.13
CA SER A 82 5.84 -0.75 3.98
C SER A 82 6.95 0.28 4.07
N LEU A 83 6.69 1.50 3.61
CA LEU A 83 7.63 2.63 3.63
C LEU A 83 7.11 3.74 4.53
N GLY A 84 8.00 4.34 5.31
CA GLY A 84 7.69 5.50 6.15
C GLY A 84 7.05 5.19 7.50
N ASN A 85 6.89 3.91 7.83
CA ASN A 85 6.61 3.44 9.18
C ASN A 85 7.45 2.19 9.48
N ASP A 86 7.73 1.92 10.75
CA ASP A 86 8.59 0.82 11.19
C ASP A 86 7.79 -0.47 11.42
N ARG A 87 6.70 -0.66 10.68
CA ARG A 87 5.78 -1.76 10.91
C ARG A 87 5.87 -2.78 9.79
N ASP A 88 6.21 -3.99 10.16
CA ASP A 88 6.08 -5.17 9.30
C ASP A 88 4.64 -5.71 9.23
N PHE A 89 3.73 -5.10 9.99
CA PHE A 89 2.33 -5.53 10.08
C PHE A 89 2.19 -7.03 10.35
N LYS A 90 2.86 -7.54 11.40
CA LYS A 90 2.89 -8.95 11.78
C LYS A 90 3.55 -9.86 10.72
N GLY A 91 4.59 -9.38 10.07
CA GLY A 91 5.30 -10.11 9.02
C GLY A 91 4.58 -10.12 7.67
N MET A 92 3.46 -9.40 7.52
CA MET A 92 2.75 -9.32 6.25
C MET A 92 3.45 -8.45 5.21
N TYR A 93 4.37 -7.58 5.65
CA TYR A 93 5.09 -6.62 4.80
C TYR A 93 6.59 -6.63 5.07
N THR A 94 7.37 -6.41 4.03
CA THR A 94 8.79 -6.08 4.15
C THR A 94 8.93 -4.60 4.45
N VAL A 95 9.55 -4.25 5.57
CA VAL A 95 9.80 -2.85 5.93
C VAL A 95 10.91 -2.28 5.06
N ILE A 96 10.67 -1.14 4.42
CA ILE A 96 11.72 -0.32 3.81
C ILE A 96 12.18 0.65 4.90
N PRO A 97 13.37 0.47 5.47
CA PRO A 97 13.84 1.28 6.59
C PRO A 97 14.01 2.74 6.15
N TRP A 98 13.57 3.65 7.00
CA TRP A 98 13.71 5.08 6.80
C TRP A 98 14.22 5.74 8.08
N ALA A 99 15.18 6.64 7.94
CA ALA A 99 15.67 7.47 9.02
C ALA A 99 16.02 8.88 8.49
N PRO A 100 15.75 9.95 9.26
CA PRO A 100 16.23 11.28 8.92
C PRO A 100 17.77 11.32 8.80
N PRO A 101 18.33 12.13 7.90
CA PRO A 101 17.66 13.16 7.07
C PRO A 101 17.12 12.67 5.72
N GLN A 102 17.05 11.35 5.49
CA GLN A 102 16.60 10.79 4.22
C GLN A 102 15.20 11.28 3.83
N ASP A 103 15.02 11.68 2.57
CA ASP A 103 13.71 12.02 2.02
C ASP A 103 12.92 10.75 1.67
N ARG A 104 11.67 10.68 2.15
CA ARG A 104 10.77 9.55 1.87
C ARG A 104 10.39 9.43 0.39
N MET A 105 10.25 10.54 -0.33
CA MET A 105 9.94 10.51 -1.76
C MET A 105 11.14 10.02 -2.57
N GLN A 106 12.36 10.39 -2.18
CA GLN A 106 13.56 9.83 -2.78
C GLN A 106 13.62 8.31 -2.55
N LEU A 107 13.36 7.85 -1.33
CA LEU A 107 13.36 6.41 -1.00
C LEU A 107 12.28 5.64 -1.77
N LEU A 108 11.09 6.22 -1.94
CA LEU A 108 10.02 5.66 -2.78
C LEU A 108 10.48 5.56 -4.23
N ARG A 109 11.07 6.61 -4.79
CA ARG A 109 11.61 6.62 -6.15
C ARG A 109 12.67 5.52 -6.34
N GLU A 110 13.66 5.43 -5.47
CA GLU A 110 14.71 4.40 -5.51
C GLU A 110 14.10 2.98 -5.44
N THR A 111 13.04 2.81 -4.66
CA THR A 111 12.30 1.54 -4.58
C THR A 111 11.61 1.20 -5.90
N ILE A 112 10.94 2.17 -6.54
CA ILE A 112 10.29 1.99 -7.83
C ILE A 112 11.33 1.68 -8.92
N GLU A 113 12.43 2.41 -8.96
CA GLU A 113 13.55 2.20 -9.91
C GLU A 113 14.13 0.79 -9.77
N ARG A 114 14.37 0.34 -8.54
CA ARG A 114 14.90 -1.00 -8.25
C ARG A 114 13.94 -2.13 -8.67
N LEU A 115 12.65 -1.97 -8.43
CA LEU A 115 11.62 -2.96 -8.78
C LEU A 115 11.26 -2.92 -10.26
N ASN A 116 11.45 -1.76 -10.90
CA ASN A 116 11.21 -1.51 -12.32
C ASN A 116 9.89 -2.06 -12.85
N PRO A 117 8.73 -1.61 -12.33
CA PRO A 117 7.42 -2.07 -12.81
C PRO A 117 7.15 -1.63 -14.25
N ASP A 118 6.30 -2.38 -14.97
CA ASP A 118 5.83 -1.98 -16.29
C ASP A 118 4.86 -0.80 -16.23
N ASN A 119 4.01 -0.78 -15.20
CA ASN A 119 3.07 0.30 -14.91
C ASN A 119 2.82 0.44 -13.40
N ILE A 120 2.26 1.59 -13.01
CA ILE A 120 2.00 1.96 -11.62
C ILE A 120 0.56 2.43 -11.48
N ALA A 121 -0.20 1.82 -10.59
CA ALA A 121 -1.52 2.31 -10.16
C ALA A 121 -1.39 3.14 -8.88
N LEU A 122 -2.16 4.23 -8.82
CA LEU A 122 -2.38 5.06 -7.63
C LEU A 122 -3.88 5.08 -7.33
N ASP A 123 -4.26 5.36 -6.08
CA ASP A 123 -5.67 5.50 -5.68
C ASP A 123 -6.22 6.88 -6.08
N TYR A 124 -6.35 7.09 -7.38
CA TYR A 124 -6.86 8.29 -8.01
C TYR A 124 -7.86 7.89 -9.11
N CYS A 125 -9.15 8.05 -8.83
CA CYS A 125 -10.22 7.56 -9.68
C CYS A 125 -11.44 8.49 -9.65
N GLN A 126 -11.96 8.88 -10.82
CA GLN A 126 -13.15 9.73 -10.91
C GLN A 126 -14.46 8.96 -10.66
N ASP A 127 -14.48 7.66 -10.95
CA ASP A 127 -15.70 6.86 -10.99
C ASP A 127 -15.94 6.04 -9.72
N ASN A 128 -14.94 5.90 -8.85
CA ASN A 128 -15.03 5.09 -7.64
C ASN A 128 -14.39 5.79 -6.44
N GLN A 129 -15.20 6.25 -5.52
CA GLN A 129 -14.79 6.97 -4.32
C GLN A 129 -13.83 6.18 -3.41
N PHE A 130 -13.94 4.83 -3.38
CA PHE A 130 -13.01 3.99 -2.62
C PHE A 130 -11.63 3.88 -3.26
N ALA A 131 -11.52 4.17 -4.55
CA ALA A 131 -10.26 4.19 -5.29
C ALA A 131 -9.75 5.62 -5.52
N ASP A 132 -10.28 6.62 -4.83
CA ASP A 132 -9.95 8.05 -4.93
C ASP A 132 -9.49 8.61 -3.57
N GLY A 133 -8.72 7.82 -2.84
CA GLY A 133 -8.21 8.18 -1.51
C GLY A 133 -6.93 9.02 -1.55
N LEU A 134 -6.26 9.10 -2.69
CA LEU A 134 -5.04 9.88 -2.85
C LEU A 134 -5.35 11.38 -2.88
N SER A 135 -4.99 12.10 -1.82
CA SER A 135 -5.22 13.54 -1.78
C SER A 135 -4.39 14.28 -2.84
N LYS A 136 -4.92 15.41 -3.33
CA LYS A 136 -4.22 16.28 -4.29
C LYS A 136 -2.80 16.63 -3.85
N SER A 137 -2.60 16.91 -2.56
CA SER A 137 -1.28 17.26 -2.03
C SER A 137 -0.31 16.08 -2.01
N LEU A 138 -0.79 14.85 -1.81
CA LEU A 138 0.05 13.64 -1.91
C LEU A 138 0.38 13.33 -3.37
N TYR A 139 -0.57 13.50 -4.28
CA TYR A 139 -0.31 13.35 -5.71
C TYR A 139 0.74 14.36 -6.21
N ASP A 140 0.61 15.64 -5.82
CA ASP A 140 1.59 16.66 -6.20
C ASP A 140 2.98 16.36 -5.63
N MET A 141 3.07 15.87 -4.39
CA MET A 141 4.31 15.44 -3.77
C MET A 141 4.93 14.24 -4.52
N PHE A 142 4.11 13.24 -4.87
CA PHE A 142 4.54 12.11 -5.68
C PHE A 142 5.08 12.58 -7.03
N LYS A 143 4.30 13.37 -7.76
CA LYS A 143 4.68 13.91 -9.07
C LYS A 143 5.99 14.72 -9.02
N ALA A 144 6.18 15.54 -8.00
CA ALA A 144 7.40 16.33 -7.82
C ALA A 144 8.62 15.49 -7.46
N GLY A 145 8.42 14.34 -6.80
CA GLY A 145 9.50 13.45 -6.35
C GLY A 145 9.90 12.37 -7.36
N MET A 146 9.11 12.14 -8.41
CA MET A 146 9.34 11.08 -9.39
C MET A 146 10.00 11.63 -10.66
N SER A 147 10.77 10.75 -11.33
CA SER A 147 11.33 11.08 -12.65
C SER A 147 10.26 11.06 -13.75
N PRO A 148 10.49 11.71 -14.90
CA PRO A 148 9.57 11.64 -16.04
C PRO A 148 9.30 10.20 -16.51
N GLU A 149 10.30 9.32 -16.41
CA GLU A 149 10.19 7.91 -16.80
C GLU A 149 9.24 7.15 -15.87
N ILE A 150 9.28 7.41 -14.55
CA ILE A 150 8.34 6.84 -13.59
C ILE A 150 6.94 7.40 -13.83
N MET A 151 6.82 8.71 -14.05
CA MET A 151 5.52 9.36 -14.31
C MET A 151 4.85 8.86 -15.60
N ALA A 152 5.62 8.42 -16.59
CA ALA A 152 5.07 7.82 -17.81
C ALA A 152 4.48 6.41 -17.60
N LYS A 153 4.74 5.79 -16.44
CA LYS A 153 4.20 4.47 -16.06
C LYS A 153 2.93 4.56 -15.19
N VAL A 154 2.55 5.75 -14.76
CA VAL A 154 1.38 6.01 -13.89
C VAL A 154 0.10 6.15 -14.68
#